data_089c3760cec7c25488b82df4ed2a5065
#
_entry.id   089c3760cec7c25488b82df4ed2a5065
#
_cell.length_a   1.000
_cell.length_b   1.000
_cell.length_c   1.000
_cell.angle_alpha   90.00
_cell.angle_beta   90.00
_cell.angle_gamma   90.00
#
_symmetry.space_group_name_H-M   'P 1'
#
loop_
_entity.id
_entity.type
_entity.pdbx_description
1 polymer ?
#
loop_
_entity_poly.entity_id
_entity_poly.type
_entity_poly.pdbx_seq_one_letter_code
_entity_poly.pdbx_strand_id
1 'polypeptide(L)'
;MTKDLDDKLMVFGNDREPFLTHNFMRTTDLDDGTATVTLPMHTESLNRWGGAHGGILFSLCDVAMGMAIMTLRQEMVVTVNATIDYLSAAAAAGSTLTTVGKVDRLGGKLAFCSAEMTDETGKVIVRAHCVMCFTGRALPL
;
A
#
# COMPACT_ATOMS: atom_id res chain seq x y z
N MET A 1 -16.71 -7.80 3.04
CA MET A 1 -15.82 -8.84 2.42
C MET A 1 -16.06 -10.19 3.10
N THR A 2 -15.98 -11.32 2.39
CA THR A 2 -16.09 -12.66 3.01
C THR A 2 -14.75 -13.07 3.61
N LYS A 3 -14.76 -13.90 4.66
CA LYS A 3 -13.53 -14.40 5.27
C LYS A 3 -12.64 -15.18 4.28
N ASP A 4 -13.23 -15.96 3.39
CA ASP A 4 -12.50 -16.72 2.36
C ASP A 4 -11.76 -15.79 1.38
N LEU A 5 -12.38 -14.69 0.98
CA LEU A 5 -11.74 -13.68 0.12
C LEU A 5 -10.63 -12.95 0.87
N ASP A 6 -10.86 -12.59 2.13
CA ASP A 6 -9.85 -11.96 3.00
C ASP A 6 -8.60 -12.84 3.12
N ASP A 7 -8.78 -14.10 3.51
CA ASP A 7 -7.68 -15.06 3.64
C ASP A 7 -6.87 -15.20 2.32
N LYS A 8 -7.56 -15.28 1.17
CA LYS A 8 -6.91 -15.37 -0.15
C LYS A 8 -6.15 -14.09 -0.52
N LEU A 9 -6.72 -12.92 -0.29
CA LEU A 9 -6.06 -11.64 -0.56
C LEU A 9 -4.87 -11.41 0.35
N MET A 10 -4.95 -11.82 1.63
CA MET A 10 -3.82 -11.75 2.56
C MET A 10 -2.64 -12.61 2.11
N VAL A 11 -2.90 -13.83 1.62
CA VAL A 11 -1.87 -14.69 1.03
C VAL A 11 -1.33 -14.07 -0.27
N PHE A 12 -2.21 -13.59 -1.14
CA PHE A 12 -1.81 -12.96 -2.40
C PHE A 12 -0.91 -11.75 -2.18
N GLY A 13 -1.29 -10.85 -1.28
CA GLY A 13 -0.55 -9.62 -0.99
C GLY A 13 0.74 -9.83 -0.20
N ASN A 14 0.88 -10.92 0.56
CA ASN A 14 2.04 -11.14 1.41
C ASN A 14 3.06 -12.14 0.86
N ASP A 15 2.61 -13.17 0.15
CA ASP A 15 3.46 -14.32 -0.16
C ASP A 15 3.80 -14.42 -1.65
N ARG A 16 3.14 -13.68 -2.51
CA ARG A 16 3.33 -13.78 -3.96
C ARG A 16 4.02 -12.58 -4.61
N GLU A 17 4.38 -11.56 -3.84
CA GLU A 17 5.05 -10.37 -4.34
C GLU A 17 6.48 -10.26 -3.81
N PRO A 18 7.51 -10.61 -4.62
CA PRO A 18 8.91 -10.61 -4.18
C PRO A 18 9.39 -9.26 -3.67
N PHE A 19 8.89 -8.16 -4.25
CA PHE A 19 9.25 -6.80 -3.83
C PHE A 19 8.81 -6.52 -2.39
N LEU A 20 7.58 -6.89 -2.02
CA LEU A 20 7.08 -6.71 -0.67
C LEU A 20 7.86 -7.57 0.32
N THR A 21 8.05 -8.84 -0.01
CA THR A 21 8.80 -9.78 0.83
C THR A 21 10.24 -9.29 1.07
N HIS A 22 10.92 -8.87 0.01
CA HIS A 22 12.31 -8.37 0.09
C HIS A 22 12.42 -7.09 0.96
N ASN A 23 11.42 -6.23 0.91
CA ASN A 23 11.40 -4.96 1.65
C ASN A 23 10.66 -5.05 2.99
N PHE A 24 10.25 -6.23 3.44
CA PHE A 24 9.53 -6.47 4.70
C PHE A 24 8.19 -5.74 4.79
N MET A 25 7.61 -5.36 3.67
CA MET A 25 6.25 -4.81 3.62
C MET A 25 5.24 -5.92 3.83
N ARG A 26 4.21 -5.66 4.63
CA ARG A 26 3.14 -6.63 4.88
C ARG A 26 1.77 -5.97 4.91
N THR A 27 0.84 -6.56 4.18
CA THR A 27 -0.59 -6.30 4.38
C THR A 27 -1.01 -6.92 5.71
N THR A 28 -1.56 -6.11 6.59
CA THR A 28 -1.92 -6.53 7.96
C THR A 28 -3.41 -6.49 8.23
N ASP A 29 -4.17 -5.74 7.44
CA ASP A 29 -5.62 -5.65 7.58
C ASP A 29 -6.27 -5.31 6.24
N LEU A 30 -7.46 -5.88 5.99
CA LEU A 30 -8.27 -5.66 4.79
C LEU A 30 -9.73 -5.47 5.18
N ASP A 31 -10.38 -4.46 4.59
CA ASP A 31 -11.83 -4.26 4.70
C ASP A 31 -12.36 -3.73 3.38
N ASP A 32 -13.68 -3.65 3.22
CA ASP A 32 -14.30 -3.22 1.95
C ASP A 32 -13.81 -1.81 1.54
N GLY A 33 -12.95 -1.78 0.52
CA GLY A 33 -12.36 -0.55 -0.02
C GLY A 33 -11.20 0.02 0.77
N THR A 34 -10.66 -0.69 1.76
CA THR A 34 -9.49 -0.27 2.52
C THR A 34 -8.48 -1.41 2.70
N ALA A 35 -7.21 -1.04 2.84
CA ALA A 35 -6.14 -1.98 3.17
C ALA A 35 -5.08 -1.29 4.02
N THR A 36 -4.59 -2.00 5.02
CA THR A 36 -3.48 -1.55 5.86
C THR A 36 -2.22 -2.32 5.50
N VAL A 37 -1.15 -1.59 5.21
CA VAL A 37 0.17 -2.16 4.90
C VAL A 37 1.20 -1.54 5.84
N THR A 38 2.04 -2.38 6.42
CA THR A 38 3.08 -1.96 7.37
C THR A 38 4.47 -2.18 6.80
N LEU A 39 5.40 -1.35 7.23
CA LEU A 39 6.82 -1.44 6.93
C LEU A 39 7.63 -1.25 8.22
N PRO A 40 8.20 -2.32 8.80
CA PRO A 40 9.25 -2.16 9.81
C PRO A 40 10.49 -1.61 9.10
N MET A 41 10.90 -0.40 9.50
CA MET A 41 12.04 0.29 8.91
C MET A 41 13.35 -0.42 9.26
N HIS A 42 14.13 -0.72 8.26
CA HIS A 42 15.44 -1.39 8.36
C HIS A 42 16.49 -0.61 7.58
N THR A 43 17.75 -0.98 7.72
CA THR A 43 18.88 -0.22 7.15
C THR A 43 18.73 0.00 5.63
N GLU A 44 18.25 -1.01 4.91
CA GLU A 44 18.05 -0.96 3.45
C GLU A 44 16.89 -0.06 3.01
N SER A 45 16.03 0.34 3.95
CA SER A 45 14.94 1.31 3.70
C SER A 45 15.40 2.76 3.76
N LEU A 46 16.65 3.01 4.18
CA LEU A 46 17.16 4.35 4.45
C LEU A 46 17.78 4.99 3.20
N ASN A 47 17.66 6.30 3.14
CA ASN A 47 18.42 7.13 2.22
C ASN A 47 19.82 7.44 2.79
N ARG A 48 20.65 8.13 2.02
CA ARG A 48 22.03 8.52 2.43
C ARG A 48 22.10 9.43 3.66
N TRP A 49 20.98 10.01 4.06
CA TRP A 49 20.86 10.91 5.20
C TRP A 49 20.39 10.21 6.48
N GLY A 50 20.15 8.89 6.40
CA GLY A 50 19.69 8.08 7.52
C GLY A 50 18.18 8.15 7.79
N GLY A 51 17.39 8.82 6.94
CA GLY A 51 15.93 8.81 6.97
C GLY A 51 15.35 7.82 5.97
N ALA A 52 14.05 7.60 6.01
CA ALA A 52 13.37 6.74 5.05
C ALA A 52 13.57 7.23 3.61
N HIS A 53 13.89 6.30 2.70
CA HIS A 53 13.97 6.62 1.29
C HIS A 53 12.58 6.92 0.74
N GLY A 54 12.42 8.07 0.05
CA GLY A 54 11.11 8.49 -0.49
C GLY A 54 10.48 7.46 -1.43
N GLY A 55 11.29 6.71 -2.17
CA GLY A 55 10.82 5.65 -3.07
C GLY A 55 10.17 4.47 -2.33
N ILE A 56 10.69 4.08 -1.15
CA ILE A 56 10.07 3.00 -0.37
C ILE A 56 8.74 3.46 0.25
N LEU A 57 8.65 4.73 0.66
CA LEU A 57 7.41 5.32 1.15
C LEU A 57 6.35 5.38 0.05
N PHE A 58 6.76 5.76 -1.16
CA PHE A 58 5.88 5.73 -2.34
C PHE A 58 5.35 4.32 -2.61
N SER A 59 6.23 3.33 -2.60
CA SER A 59 5.86 1.92 -2.84
C SER A 59 4.85 1.41 -1.82
N LEU A 60 5.02 1.76 -0.54
CA LEU A 60 4.10 1.36 0.52
C LEU A 60 2.69 1.94 0.29
N CYS A 61 2.60 3.19 -0.18
CA CYS A 61 1.32 3.81 -0.53
C CYS A 61 0.69 3.15 -1.76
N ASP A 62 1.47 2.88 -2.80
CA ASP A 62 0.99 2.23 -4.03
C ASP A 62 0.42 0.83 -3.73
N VAL A 63 1.13 0.04 -2.95
CA VAL A 63 0.68 -1.28 -2.51
C VAL A 63 -0.62 -1.20 -1.70
N ALA A 64 -0.69 -0.30 -0.72
CA ALA A 64 -1.88 -0.16 0.12
C ALA A 64 -3.12 0.24 -0.71
N MET A 65 -2.96 1.16 -1.67
CA MET A 65 -4.04 1.57 -2.57
C MET A 65 -4.45 0.44 -3.52
N GLY A 66 -3.50 -0.31 -4.07
CA GLY A 66 -3.77 -1.47 -4.92
C GLY A 66 -4.51 -2.58 -4.18
N MET A 67 -4.07 -2.93 -2.97
CA MET A 67 -4.74 -3.91 -2.12
C MET A 67 -6.16 -3.48 -1.75
N ALA A 68 -6.38 -2.19 -1.46
CA ALA A 68 -7.72 -1.66 -1.19
C ALA A 68 -8.68 -1.87 -2.38
N ILE A 69 -8.22 -1.68 -3.62
CA ILE A 69 -9.03 -1.95 -4.82
C ILE A 69 -9.41 -3.44 -4.90
N MET A 70 -8.46 -4.33 -4.61
CA MET A 70 -8.66 -5.77 -4.73
C MET A 70 -9.71 -6.31 -3.75
N THR A 71 -9.99 -5.61 -2.65
CA THR A 71 -11.08 -5.97 -1.73
C THR A 71 -12.46 -5.79 -2.36
N LEU A 72 -12.61 -4.82 -3.28
CA LEU A 72 -13.88 -4.50 -3.95
C LEU A 72 -14.03 -5.20 -5.30
N ARG A 73 -12.92 -5.44 -6.00
CA ARG A 73 -12.92 -6.04 -7.33
C ARG A 73 -11.66 -6.87 -7.55
N GLN A 74 -11.84 -8.18 -7.69
CA GLN A 74 -10.76 -9.16 -7.84
C GLN A 74 -10.24 -9.19 -9.28
N GLU A 75 -9.73 -8.06 -9.73
CA GLU A 75 -9.13 -7.86 -11.05
C GLU A 75 -7.75 -7.20 -10.91
N MET A 76 -6.81 -7.59 -11.76
CA MET A 76 -5.48 -6.98 -11.80
C MET A 76 -5.58 -5.51 -12.20
N VAL A 77 -4.89 -4.66 -11.46
CA VAL A 77 -4.78 -3.22 -11.73
C VAL A 77 -3.34 -2.84 -12.02
N VAL A 78 -3.18 -1.74 -12.75
CA VAL A 78 -1.88 -1.09 -12.98
C VAL A 78 -2.00 0.39 -12.63
N THR A 79 -0.99 0.93 -11.99
CA THR A 79 -0.94 2.35 -11.64
C THR A 79 -0.74 3.18 -12.90
N VAL A 80 -1.64 4.12 -13.16
CA VAL A 80 -1.59 5.05 -14.29
C VAL A 80 -0.90 6.35 -13.89
N ASN A 81 -1.29 6.86 -12.71
CA ASN A 81 -0.75 8.09 -12.17
C ASN A 81 -0.80 8.02 -10.65
N ALA A 82 0.21 8.58 -10.01
CA ALA A 82 0.23 8.75 -8.57
C ALA A 82 0.92 10.04 -8.18
N THR A 83 0.42 10.68 -7.13
CA THR A 83 1.04 11.84 -6.50
C THR A 83 1.27 11.55 -5.03
N ILE A 84 2.36 12.08 -4.50
CA ILE A 84 2.73 11.87 -3.10
C ILE A 84 3.24 13.18 -2.49
N ASP A 85 2.76 13.47 -1.29
CA ASP A 85 3.21 14.58 -0.47
C ASP A 85 3.95 14.02 0.75
N TYR A 86 5.22 14.35 0.89
CA TYR A 86 6.04 14.02 2.05
C TYR A 86 5.88 15.13 3.09
N LEU A 87 5.00 14.93 4.06
CA LEU A 87 4.59 15.96 5.01
C LEU A 87 5.55 16.11 6.17
N SER A 88 6.24 15.04 6.54
CA SER A 88 7.23 15.04 7.61
C SER A 88 8.26 13.95 7.41
N ALA A 89 9.42 14.12 8.04
CA ALA A 89 10.46 13.11 8.02
C ALA A 89 9.97 11.83 8.69
N ALA A 90 10.14 10.71 8.01
CA ALA A 90 9.90 9.40 8.60
C ALA A 90 11.03 9.04 9.56
N ALA A 91 10.70 8.24 10.57
CA ALA A 91 11.63 7.82 11.59
C ALA A 91 12.77 6.95 11.04
N ALA A 92 13.83 6.83 11.84
CA ALA A 92 14.99 6.01 11.55
C ALA A 92 14.70 4.50 11.60
N ALA A 93 15.71 3.69 11.28
CA ALA A 93 15.63 2.23 11.40
C ALA A 93 15.13 1.80 12.80
N GLY A 94 14.32 0.75 12.84
CA GLY A 94 13.74 0.20 14.06
C GLY A 94 12.31 0.67 14.36
N SER A 95 11.80 1.71 13.65
CA SER A 95 10.40 2.12 13.73
C SER A 95 9.54 1.38 12.71
N THR A 96 8.23 1.37 12.91
CA THR A 96 7.28 0.80 11.96
C THR A 96 6.39 1.89 11.38
N LEU A 97 6.29 1.94 10.06
CA LEU A 97 5.35 2.79 9.35
C LEU A 97 4.09 2.00 9.02
N THR A 98 2.95 2.66 9.14
CA THR A 98 1.64 2.08 8.82
C THR A 98 0.96 2.95 7.78
N THR A 99 0.53 2.32 6.68
CA THR A 99 -0.17 3.00 5.59
C THR A 99 -1.55 2.41 5.43
N VAL A 100 -2.55 3.28 5.42
CA VAL A 100 -3.93 2.91 5.09
C VAL A 100 -4.24 3.43 3.70
N GLY A 101 -4.47 2.51 2.77
CA GLY A 101 -5.00 2.79 1.44
C GLY A 101 -6.52 2.71 1.43
N LYS A 102 -7.15 3.58 0.65
CA LYS A 102 -8.61 3.67 0.55
C LYS A 102 -9.04 3.92 -0.89
N VAL A 103 -10.10 3.25 -1.32
CA VAL A 103 -10.77 3.52 -2.58
C VAL A 103 -11.73 4.69 -2.38
N ASP A 104 -11.46 5.82 -3.04
CA ASP A 104 -12.32 7.00 -3.01
C ASP A 104 -13.45 6.90 -4.05
N ARG A 105 -13.13 6.30 -5.22
CA ARG A 105 -14.11 6.05 -6.28
C ARG A 105 -13.71 4.82 -7.11
N LEU A 106 -14.64 3.89 -7.27
CA LEU A 106 -14.50 2.74 -8.16
C LEU A 106 -15.29 2.99 -9.45
N GLY A 107 -14.59 3.12 -10.56
CA GLY A 107 -15.19 3.24 -11.90
C GLY A 107 -15.15 1.93 -12.68
N GLY A 108 -15.66 1.96 -13.92
CA GLY A 108 -15.65 0.78 -14.81
C GLY A 108 -14.25 0.36 -15.24
N LYS A 109 -13.40 1.32 -15.60
CA LYS A 109 -12.01 1.12 -16.04
C LYS A 109 -10.97 1.66 -15.07
N LEU A 110 -11.31 2.67 -14.29
CA LEU A 110 -10.39 3.36 -13.41
C LEU A 110 -10.87 3.31 -11.96
N ALA A 111 -9.93 3.18 -11.06
CA ALA A 111 -10.14 3.38 -9.63
C ALA A 111 -9.32 4.60 -9.17
N PHE A 112 -9.91 5.42 -8.31
CA PHE A 112 -9.29 6.59 -7.69
C PHE A 112 -9.11 6.28 -6.21
N CYS A 113 -7.89 6.42 -5.72
CA CYS A 113 -7.54 6.02 -4.37
C CYS A 113 -6.72 7.08 -3.66
N SER A 114 -6.77 7.05 -2.35
CA SER A 114 -5.91 7.82 -1.46
C SER A 114 -5.21 6.92 -0.46
N ALA A 115 -4.10 7.40 0.09
CA ALA A 115 -3.40 6.74 1.17
C ALA A 115 -2.86 7.76 2.17
N GLU A 116 -2.85 7.36 3.43
CA GLU A 116 -2.21 8.10 4.50
C GLU A 116 -1.25 7.17 5.26
N MET A 117 -0.04 7.64 5.48
CA MET A 117 1.00 6.92 6.22
C MET A 117 1.29 7.63 7.52
N THR A 118 1.35 6.86 8.59
CA THR A 118 1.69 7.33 9.94
C THR A 118 2.89 6.58 10.52
N ASP A 119 3.60 7.23 11.43
CA ASP A 119 4.57 6.57 12.29
C ASP A 119 3.89 5.98 13.56
N GLU A 120 4.69 5.38 14.45
CA GLU A 120 4.21 4.76 15.69
C GLU A 120 3.57 5.75 16.68
N THR A 121 3.84 7.04 16.53
CA THR A 121 3.24 8.10 17.36
C THR A 121 1.89 8.58 16.82
N GLY A 122 1.50 8.12 15.63
CA GLY A 122 0.33 8.60 14.91
C GLY A 122 0.57 9.86 14.08
N LYS A 123 1.84 10.31 13.98
CA LYS A 123 2.21 11.45 13.15
C LYS A 123 2.07 11.09 11.68
N VAL A 124 1.37 11.94 10.92
CA VAL A 124 1.22 11.76 9.47
C VAL A 124 2.54 12.09 8.77
N ILE A 125 3.08 11.09 8.06
CA ILE A 125 4.35 11.18 7.33
C ILE A 125 4.10 11.51 5.85
N VAL A 126 3.12 10.84 5.24
CA VAL A 126 2.84 10.92 3.82
C VAL A 126 1.34 10.94 3.58
N ARG A 127 0.92 11.69 2.56
CA ARG A 127 -0.35 11.51 1.88
C ARG A 127 -0.13 11.27 0.40
N ALA A 128 -0.92 10.36 -0.17
CA ALA A 128 -0.81 10.01 -1.58
C ALA A 128 -2.19 9.85 -2.22
N HIS A 129 -2.23 10.04 -3.52
CA HIS A 129 -3.39 9.75 -4.36
C HIS A 129 -2.91 8.99 -5.59
N CYS A 130 -3.73 8.06 -6.08
CA CYS A 130 -3.45 7.40 -7.34
C CYS A 130 -4.69 7.18 -8.19
N VAL A 131 -4.44 6.98 -9.46
CA VAL A 131 -5.39 6.45 -10.43
C VAL A 131 -4.83 5.13 -10.91
N MET A 132 -5.61 4.05 -10.80
CA MET A 132 -5.25 2.74 -11.30
C MET A 132 -6.24 2.29 -12.37
N CYS A 133 -5.75 1.55 -13.36
CA CYS A 133 -6.54 1.04 -14.47
C CYS A 133 -6.71 -0.47 -14.32
N PHE A 134 -7.94 -0.94 -14.48
CA PHE A 134 -8.24 -2.37 -14.56
C PHE A 134 -7.76 -2.96 -15.89
N THR A 135 -7.13 -4.14 -15.82
CA THR A 135 -6.52 -4.79 -17.00
C THR A 135 -7.47 -5.75 -17.72
N GLY A 136 -8.64 -6.04 -17.16
CA GLY A 136 -9.55 -7.08 -17.63
C GLY A 136 -9.14 -8.52 -17.24
N ARG A 137 -8.09 -8.68 -16.42
CA ARG A 137 -7.60 -9.99 -15.97
C ARG A 137 -7.97 -10.23 -14.53
N ALA A 138 -8.60 -11.37 -14.24
CA ALA A 138 -8.90 -11.77 -12.88
C ALA A 138 -7.62 -11.99 -12.05
N LEU A 139 -7.70 -11.74 -10.74
CA LEU A 139 -6.64 -12.10 -9.81
C LEU A 139 -6.52 -13.64 -9.72
N PRO A 140 -5.31 -14.19 -9.67
CA PRO A 140 -5.06 -15.62 -9.51
C PRO A 140 -5.14 -16.05 -8.04
N LEU A 141 -6.30 -15.87 -7.42
CA LEU A 141 -6.56 -16.15 -6.00
C LEU A 141 -6.79 -17.64 -5.73
#